data_ff0bc40d290f65dfe9e9611968f81d9e
#
_entry.id   ff0bc40d290f65dfe9e9611968f81d9e
#
_cell.length_a   1.000
_cell.length_b   1.000
_cell.length_c   1.000
_cell.angle_alpha   90.00
_cell.angle_beta   90.00
_cell.angle_gamma   90.00
#
_symmetry.space_group_name_H-M   'P 1'
#
loop_
_entity.id
_entity.type
_entity.pdbx_description
1 polymer ?
#
loop_
_entity_poly.entity_id
_entity_poly.type
_entity_poly.pdbx_seq_one_letter_code
_entity_poly.pdbx_strand_id
1 'polypeptide(L)'
;MRVSIGLLPLVLALMVGAALRVELTQIAPPFLVANDSADYFTAGYNLLANGDLQISLKRTPLYSIFLAAMIQIVGPSLDQLLTAQHALGMLTIGLTYLLGRLTFGGLAGGVAALAVAVNGSMLTMEHLLISEALYTPLLLGQVSAVIWALRMGRPALWVLAGILLGLGTLCRPLGFGVLLVVLVALPFTNVPRRQLLRAAGLLLLGAAICVAPWIVRQALVHDRAVVNGGLGDAMFSRVRRYDPTFALRDDGRPVAEADRAIRARIFELAPQYEYPREIRAVLREEFGIGDVEADRLLRDVALTVISQDPVRYVTGTVSMTGRLLRGSDPGLIDLWISVERDRVLQGWPASLKWALTTEHTRNDPETFDRTRTLLSIYRDDLWSGVAVLAFAPLGAAWAFAAHRRSGAALIPLVILSQIVLYVALDGPLFRYRFPYQPLIIILGAAGFALAVRHLVSAWRDAKSSVREAPDARFLTAPASSVPHGTP
;
A
#
# COMPACT_ATOMS: atom_id res chain seq x y z
N MET A 1 -16.80 3.92 32.55
CA MET A 1 -15.64 3.04 32.67
C MET A 1 -15.45 1.98 31.56
N ARG A 2 -16.49 1.48 30.86
CA ARG A 2 -16.33 0.50 29.76
C ARG A 2 -15.68 1.03 28.48
N VAL A 3 -15.66 2.36 28.27
CA VAL A 3 -15.04 2.98 27.09
C VAL A 3 -13.53 3.02 27.19
N SER A 4 -12.97 3.16 28.40
CA SER A 4 -11.53 3.28 28.63
C SER A 4 -10.75 1.98 28.37
N ILE A 5 -11.32 0.81 28.69
CA ILE A 5 -10.65 -0.49 28.46
C ILE A 5 -10.54 -0.81 26.97
N GLY A 6 -11.50 -0.36 26.15
CA GLY A 6 -11.48 -0.59 24.69
C GLY A 6 -10.42 0.19 23.93
N LEU A 7 -9.83 1.26 24.52
CA LEU A 7 -8.81 2.07 23.90
C LEU A 7 -7.39 1.70 24.35
N LEU A 8 -7.23 0.90 25.38
CA LEU A 8 -5.92 0.49 25.90
C LEU A 8 -4.98 -0.11 24.83
N PRO A 9 -5.47 -1.02 23.95
CA PRO A 9 -4.60 -1.55 22.87
C PRO A 9 -4.14 -0.47 21.88
N LEU A 10 -4.98 0.53 21.60
CA LEU A 10 -4.58 1.65 20.74
C LEU A 10 -3.52 2.51 21.42
N VAL A 11 -3.71 2.86 22.69
CA VAL A 11 -2.73 3.66 23.45
C VAL A 11 -1.39 2.94 23.48
N LEU A 12 -1.38 1.64 23.79
CA LEU A 12 -0.16 0.83 23.78
C LEU A 12 0.49 0.79 22.40
N ALA A 13 -0.27 0.59 21.33
CA ALA A 13 0.24 0.60 19.95
C ALA A 13 0.86 1.95 19.58
N LEU A 14 0.22 3.05 19.98
CA LEU A 14 0.75 4.39 19.73
C LEU A 14 2.02 4.66 20.55
N MET A 15 2.09 4.25 21.82
CA MET A 15 3.29 4.42 22.65
C MET A 15 4.48 3.62 22.10
N VAL A 16 4.29 2.34 21.79
CA VAL A 16 5.32 1.49 21.18
C VAL A 16 5.73 2.02 19.81
N GLY A 17 4.75 2.37 18.98
CA GLY A 17 4.99 2.93 17.66
C GLY A 17 5.78 4.24 17.71
N ALA A 18 5.48 5.14 18.65
CA ALA A 18 6.21 6.38 18.85
C ALA A 18 7.65 6.13 19.29
N ALA A 19 7.86 5.23 20.28
CA ALA A 19 9.19 4.89 20.77
C ALA A 19 10.11 4.38 19.65
N LEU A 20 9.61 3.46 18.81
CA LEU A 20 10.38 2.92 17.68
C LEU A 20 10.71 3.97 16.61
N ARG A 21 9.80 4.91 16.36
CA ARG A 21 10.04 5.99 15.39
C ARG A 21 11.04 7.01 15.91
N VAL A 22 10.96 7.36 17.19
CA VAL A 22 11.95 8.22 17.83
C VAL A 22 13.33 7.56 17.80
N GLU A 23 13.43 6.29 18.17
CA GLU A 23 14.69 5.54 18.08
C GLU A 23 15.24 5.55 16.66
N LEU A 24 14.42 5.21 15.64
CA LEU A 24 14.85 5.18 14.25
C LEU A 24 15.34 6.55 13.75
N THR A 25 14.66 7.64 14.10
CA THR A 25 15.09 8.99 13.70
C THR A 25 16.39 9.43 14.37
N GLN A 26 16.75 8.85 15.53
CA GLN A 26 18.00 9.16 16.22
C GLN A 26 19.20 8.38 15.68
N ILE A 27 18.99 7.15 15.22
CA ILE A 27 20.07 6.26 14.78
C ILE A 27 20.25 6.18 13.27
N ALA A 28 19.19 6.39 12.48
CA ALA A 28 19.22 6.18 11.05
C ALA A 28 19.31 7.51 10.26
N PRO A 29 20.18 7.58 9.24
CA PRO A 29 20.16 8.69 8.30
C PRO A 29 18.89 8.62 7.43
N PRO A 30 18.49 9.75 6.79
CA PRO A 30 17.42 9.77 5.81
C PRO A 30 17.61 8.73 4.71
N PHE A 31 16.58 7.90 4.46
CA PHE A 31 16.59 6.97 3.35
C PHE A 31 16.02 7.64 2.10
N LEU A 32 16.69 7.45 0.98
CA LEU A 32 16.32 8.06 -0.30
C LEU A 32 16.20 6.98 -1.37
N VAL A 33 15.20 7.13 -2.23
CA VAL A 33 15.04 6.30 -3.42
C VAL A 33 15.50 7.13 -4.61
N ALA A 34 16.61 6.78 -5.21
CA ALA A 34 17.19 7.39 -6.40
C ALA A 34 16.41 8.62 -6.95
N ASN A 35 15.94 8.56 -8.18
CA ASN A 35 15.23 9.67 -8.83
C ASN A 35 13.89 10.02 -8.15
N ASP A 36 13.21 9.06 -7.47
CA ASP A 36 11.87 9.29 -6.93
C ASP A 36 11.89 10.34 -5.80
N SER A 37 12.82 10.21 -4.84
CA SER A 37 12.94 11.19 -3.74
C SER A 37 13.31 12.58 -4.25
N ALA A 38 14.26 12.65 -5.22
CA ALA A 38 14.68 13.89 -5.83
C ALA A 38 13.54 14.59 -6.58
N ASP A 39 12.78 13.85 -7.41
CA ASP A 39 11.66 14.38 -8.18
C ASP A 39 10.61 15.03 -7.28
N TYR A 40 10.22 14.33 -6.21
CA TYR A 40 9.20 14.83 -5.28
C TYR A 40 9.68 16.02 -4.46
N PHE A 41 10.90 15.95 -3.94
CA PHE A 41 11.46 17.04 -3.12
C PHE A 41 11.68 18.30 -3.97
N THR A 42 12.28 18.16 -5.16
CA THR A 42 12.51 19.29 -6.09
C THR A 42 11.19 19.95 -6.47
N ALA A 43 10.15 19.17 -6.81
CA ALA A 43 8.85 19.74 -7.15
C ALA A 43 8.21 20.47 -5.96
N GLY A 44 8.32 19.94 -4.74
CA GLY A 44 7.84 20.62 -3.53
C GLY A 44 8.58 21.92 -3.26
N TYR A 45 9.90 21.93 -3.42
CA TYR A 45 10.73 23.12 -3.28
C TYR A 45 10.42 24.18 -4.35
N ASN A 46 10.26 23.77 -5.61
CA ASN A 46 9.90 24.66 -6.71
C ASN A 46 8.54 25.33 -6.52
N LEU A 47 7.58 24.61 -5.95
CA LEU A 47 6.29 25.20 -5.60
C LEU A 47 6.44 26.40 -4.65
N LEU A 48 7.35 26.30 -3.68
CA LEU A 48 7.61 27.38 -2.73
C LEU A 48 8.44 28.51 -3.33
N ALA A 49 9.42 28.18 -4.14
CA ALA A 49 10.34 29.15 -4.71
C ALA A 49 9.73 29.92 -5.90
N ASN A 50 8.95 29.23 -6.75
CA ASN A 50 8.52 29.72 -8.04
C ASN A 50 6.98 29.78 -8.20
N GLY A 51 6.21 29.26 -7.22
CA GLY A 51 4.74 29.17 -7.31
C GLY A 51 4.25 28.08 -8.25
N ASP A 52 5.13 27.24 -8.83
CA ASP A 52 4.78 26.10 -9.69
C ASP A 52 5.60 24.88 -9.32
N LEU A 53 4.95 23.71 -9.36
CA LEU A 53 5.57 22.42 -9.02
C LEU A 53 6.71 22.05 -9.98
N GLN A 54 6.65 22.45 -11.25
CA GLN A 54 7.56 22.03 -12.32
C GLN A 54 7.79 20.51 -12.33
N ILE A 55 6.73 19.79 -12.00
CA ILE A 55 6.75 18.33 -11.85
C ILE A 55 6.61 17.66 -13.21
N SER A 56 7.33 16.58 -13.41
CA SER A 56 7.23 15.81 -14.66
C SER A 56 5.84 15.20 -14.83
N LEU A 57 5.41 14.99 -16.08
CA LEU A 57 4.11 14.37 -16.41
C LEU A 57 3.91 12.99 -15.77
N LYS A 58 4.98 12.30 -15.38
CA LYS A 58 4.93 10.98 -14.73
C LYS A 58 4.51 11.01 -13.26
N ARG A 59 4.64 12.14 -12.60
CA ARG A 59 4.40 12.26 -11.16
C ARG A 59 3.06 12.90 -10.89
N THR A 60 2.40 12.43 -9.85
CA THR A 60 1.22 13.06 -9.29
C THR A 60 1.59 14.07 -8.22
N PRO A 61 0.79 15.15 -8.02
CA PRO A 61 1.24 16.33 -7.29
C PRO A 61 1.19 16.23 -5.77
N LEU A 62 0.30 15.38 -5.21
CA LEU A 62 -0.10 15.50 -3.80
C LEU A 62 1.07 15.32 -2.82
N TYR A 63 1.99 14.39 -3.12
CA TYR A 63 3.12 14.18 -2.22
C TYR A 63 4.11 15.35 -2.26
N SER A 64 4.37 15.93 -3.42
CA SER A 64 5.19 17.16 -3.53
C SER A 64 4.53 18.37 -2.86
N ILE A 65 3.21 18.51 -2.95
CA ILE A 65 2.45 19.54 -2.22
C ILE A 65 2.57 19.30 -0.70
N PHE A 66 2.47 18.06 -0.25
CA PHE A 66 2.70 17.69 1.15
C PHE A 66 4.11 18.08 1.60
N LEU A 67 5.15 17.77 0.82
CA LEU A 67 6.52 18.17 1.14
C LEU A 67 6.67 19.69 1.19
N ALA A 68 6.09 20.44 0.24
CA ALA A 68 6.07 21.89 0.27
C ALA A 68 5.45 22.43 1.57
N ALA A 69 4.29 21.89 1.97
CA ALA A 69 3.64 22.27 3.23
C ALA A 69 4.53 21.94 4.45
N MET A 70 5.18 20.78 4.46
CA MET A 70 6.07 20.41 5.56
C MET A 70 7.33 21.26 5.60
N ILE A 71 7.94 21.61 4.46
CA ILE A 71 9.06 22.56 4.39
C ILE A 71 8.69 23.90 5.05
N GLN A 72 7.46 24.38 4.84
CA GLN A 72 6.98 25.61 5.47
C GLN A 72 6.78 25.48 6.98
N ILE A 73 6.35 24.32 7.46
CA ILE A 73 5.96 24.11 8.87
C ILE A 73 7.17 23.71 9.72
N VAL A 74 7.99 22.76 9.25
CA VAL A 74 9.08 22.17 10.04
C VAL A 74 10.46 22.54 9.52
N GLY A 75 10.56 23.16 8.33
CA GLY A 75 11.81 23.49 7.68
C GLY A 75 12.21 22.47 6.60
N PRO A 76 13.24 22.82 5.81
CA PRO A 76 13.64 22.05 4.63
C PRO A 76 14.61 20.90 4.93
N SER A 77 14.98 20.69 6.18
CA SER A 77 15.85 19.57 6.59
C SER A 77 15.17 18.23 6.33
N LEU A 78 15.87 17.28 5.73
CA LEU A 78 15.35 15.94 5.48
C LEU A 78 14.94 15.23 6.77
N ASP A 79 15.69 15.40 7.87
CA ASP A 79 15.37 14.81 9.16
C ASP A 79 14.03 15.31 9.70
N GLN A 80 13.75 16.61 9.56
CA GLN A 80 12.47 17.21 9.96
C GLN A 80 11.32 16.70 9.08
N LEU A 81 11.55 16.58 7.77
CA LEU A 81 10.55 16.04 6.84
C LEU A 81 10.25 14.56 7.13
N LEU A 82 11.27 13.77 7.45
CA LEU A 82 11.07 12.36 7.84
C LEU A 82 10.36 12.26 9.19
N THR A 83 10.66 13.13 10.14
CA THR A 83 9.91 13.21 11.40
C THR A 83 8.42 13.48 11.13
N ALA A 84 8.11 14.40 10.21
CA ALA A 84 6.73 14.63 9.77
C ALA A 84 6.10 13.39 9.10
N GLN A 85 6.87 12.61 8.33
CA GLN A 85 6.39 11.34 7.75
C GLN A 85 6.13 10.28 8.83
N HIS A 86 6.93 10.22 9.88
CA HIS A 86 6.65 9.34 11.02
C HIS A 86 5.35 9.70 11.75
N ALA A 87 4.93 10.97 11.75
CA ALA A 87 3.61 11.34 12.23
C ALA A 87 2.48 10.73 11.35
N LEU A 88 2.69 10.61 10.02
CA LEU A 88 1.78 9.86 9.14
C LEU A 88 1.73 8.36 9.50
N GLY A 89 2.85 7.78 9.93
CA GLY A 89 2.89 6.42 10.45
C GLY A 89 2.08 6.25 11.73
N MET A 90 2.13 7.23 12.64
CA MET A 90 1.27 7.25 13.84
C MET A 90 -0.21 7.33 13.46
N LEU A 91 -0.56 8.16 12.46
CA LEU A 91 -1.92 8.21 11.91
C LEU A 91 -2.32 6.87 11.29
N THR A 92 -1.40 6.19 10.60
CA THR A 92 -1.61 4.84 10.05
C THR A 92 -1.97 3.83 11.13
N ILE A 93 -1.27 3.82 12.28
CA ILE A 93 -1.60 2.97 13.43
C ILE A 93 -3.03 3.26 13.92
N GLY A 94 -3.38 4.54 14.10
CA GLY A 94 -4.70 4.97 14.55
C GLY A 94 -5.82 4.54 13.57
N LEU A 95 -5.63 4.75 12.29
CA LEU A 95 -6.58 4.36 11.24
C LEU A 95 -6.70 2.84 11.09
N THR A 96 -5.61 2.10 11.28
CA THR A 96 -5.63 0.63 11.31
C THR A 96 -6.49 0.12 12.46
N TYR A 97 -6.32 0.67 13.68
CA TYR A 97 -7.18 0.36 14.81
C TYR A 97 -8.65 0.67 14.51
N LEU A 98 -8.91 1.88 14.01
CA LEU A 98 -10.28 2.32 13.70
C LEU A 98 -10.95 1.40 12.69
N LEU A 99 -10.29 1.12 11.57
CA LEU A 99 -10.82 0.27 10.50
C LEU A 99 -11.03 -1.17 10.99
N GLY A 100 -10.05 -1.76 11.67
CA GLY A 100 -10.16 -3.10 12.24
C GLY A 100 -11.29 -3.21 13.26
N ARG A 101 -11.43 -2.20 14.14
CA ARG A 101 -12.52 -2.11 15.12
C ARG A 101 -13.88 -1.95 14.46
N LEU A 102 -13.98 -1.10 13.45
CA LEU A 102 -15.22 -0.90 12.70
C LEU A 102 -15.67 -2.16 11.99
N THR A 103 -14.74 -2.96 11.45
CA THR A 103 -15.10 -4.13 10.62
C THR A 103 -15.21 -5.42 11.40
N PHE A 104 -14.27 -5.71 12.31
CA PHE A 104 -14.10 -7.01 12.96
C PHE A 104 -14.12 -6.95 14.50
N GLY A 105 -14.20 -5.73 15.08
CA GLY A 105 -14.29 -5.52 16.52
C GLY A 105 -12.97 -5.18 17.20
N GLY A 106 -13.05 -4.85 18.51
CA GLY A 106 -11.94 -4.26 19.26
C GLY A 106 -10.67 -5.11 19.34
N LEU A 107 -10.82 -6.44 19.47
CA LEU A 107 -9.66 -7.35 19.51
C LEU A 107 -8.88 -7.32 18.18
N ALA A 108 -9.58 -7.47 17.06
CA ALA A 108 -8.96 -7.41 15.73
C ALA A 108 -8.30 -6.04 15.48
N GLY A 109 -8.97 -4.94 15.82
CA GLY A 109 -8.39 -3.59 15.71
C GLY A 109 -7.16 -3.40 16.57
N GLY A 110 -7.17 -3.87 17.82
CA GLY A 110 -6.03 -3.75 18.75
C GLY A 110 -4.82 -4.56 18.30
N VAL A 111 -5.03 -5.81 17.93
CA VAL A 111 -3.96 -6.69 17.41
C VAL A 111 -3.37 -6.12 16.12
N ALA A 112 -4.22 -5.63 15.19
CA ALA A 112 -3.76 -5.04 13.94
C ALA A 112 -2.93 -3.76 14.18
N ALA A 113 -3.38 -2.88 15.07
CA ALA A 113 -2.65 -1.65 15.41
C ALA A 113 -1.27 -1.93 16.03
N LEU A 114 -1.19 -2.88 16.96
CA LEU A 114 0.09 -3.31 17.55
C LEU A 114 1.03 -3.92 16.51
N ALA A 115 0.50 -4.77 15.64
CA ALA A 115 1.28 -5.38 14.56
C ALA A 115 1.83 -4.32 13.59
N VAL A 116 1.03 -3.30 13.21
CA VAL A 116 1.50 -2.19 12.37
C VAL A 116 2.52 -1.32 13.11
N ALA A 117 2.34 -1.09 14.42
CA ALA A 117 3.24 -0.27 15.22
C ALA A 117 4.67 -0.81 15.24
N VAL A 118 4.82 -2.15 15.29
CA VAL A 118 6.13 -2.84 15.37
C VAL A 118 6.59 -3.39 14.00
N ASN A 119 5.90 -3.09 12.91
CA ASN A 119 6.25 -3.62 11.61
C ASN A 119 7.46 -2.89 11.01
N GLY A 120 8.59 -3.59 10.88
CA GLY A 120 9.86 -3.02 10.41
C GLY A 120 9.78 -2.49 8.97
N SER A 121 9.02 -3.15 8.11
CA SER A 121 8.80 -2.69 6.74
C SER A 121 8.04 -1.36 6.71
N MET A 122 7.02 -1.19 7.57
CA MET A 122 6.31 0.09 7.69
C MET A 122 7.23 1.20 8.21
N LEU A 123 8.05 0.92 9.24
CA LEU A 123 9.05 1.85 9.75
C LEU A 123 10.03 2.28 8.65
N THR A 124 10.55 1.33 7.88
CA THR A 124 11.47 1.61 6.75
C THR A 124 10.80 2.50 5.71
N MET A 125 9.54 2.21 5.34
CA MET A 125 8.83 3.01 4.33
C MET A 125 8.52 4.43 4.79
N GLU A 126 8.23 4.61 6.07
CA GLU A 126 8.06 5.93 6.65
C GLU A 126 9.37 6.72 6.74
N HIS A 127 10.50 6.03 6.77
CA HIS A 127 11.84 6.62 6.78
C HIS A 127 12.41 6.85 5.36
N LEU A 128 11.67 6.46 4.33
CA LEU A 128 11.98 6.75 2.93
C LEU A 128 11.23 8.00 2.46
N LEU A 129 11.90 8.92 1.78
CA LEU A 129 11.27 10.11 1.20
C LEU A 129 10.51 9.74 -0.09
N ILE A 130 9.33 9.13 0.06
CA ILE A 130 8.50 8.64 -1.06
C ILE A 130 7.00 8.76 -0.77
N SER A 131 6.21 8.74 -1.84
CA SER A 131 4.76 8.96 -1.79
C SER A 131 3.98 7.88 -1.03
N GLU A 132 4.54 6.69 -0.86
CA GLU A 132 3.94 5.59 -0.11
C GLU A 132 3.66 5.97 1.35
N ALA A 133 4.54 6.77 1.97
CA ALA A 133 4.36 7.24 3.35
C ALA A 133 3.06 8.03 3.54
N LEU A 134 2.70 8.89 2.58
CA LEU A 134 1.45 9.65 2.59
C LEU A 134 0.26 8.80 2.09
N TYR A 135 0.49 7.95 1.10
CA TYR A 135 -0.59 7.17 0.49
C TYR A 135 -1.18 6.13 1.45
N THR A 136 -0.37 5.54 2.33
CA THR A 136 -0.81 4.51 3.28
C THR A 136 -1.95 4.99 4.21
N PRO A 137 -1.81 6.08 4.99
CA PRO A 137 -2.91 6.58 5.80
C PRO A 137 -4.08 7.09 4.94
N LEU A 138 -3.83 7.66 3.75
CA LEU A 138 -4.91 8.02 2.83
C LEU A 138 -5.73 6.82 2.41
N LEU A 139 -5.12 5.69 2.06
CA LEU A 139 -5.81 4.46 1.67
C LEU A 139 -6.67 3.91 2.81
N LEU A 140 -6.14 3.89 4.04
CA LEU A 140 -6.93 3.49 5.22
C LEU A 140 -8.10 4.44 5.46
N GLY A 141 -7.86 5.75 5.31
CA GLY A 141 -8.89 6.79 5.39
C GLY A 141 -9.99 6.61 4.33
N GLN A 142 -9.61 6.32 3.08
CA GLN A 142 -10.54 6.03 1.97
C GLN A 142 -11.46 4.86 2.31
N VAL A 143 -10.90 3.71 2.66
CA VAL A 143 -11.67 2.51 2.99
C VAL A 143 -12.55 2.75 4.21
N SER A 144 -12.02 3.43 5.25
CA SER A 144 -12.79 3.77 6.45
C SER A 144 -13.96 4.70 6.16
N ALA A 145 -13.75 5.74 5.34
CA ALA A 145 -14.78 6.70 4.97
C ALA A 145 -15.89 6.04 4.14
N VAL A 146 -15.55 5.16 3.20
CA VAL A 146 -16.54 4.39 2.43
C VAL A 146 -17.38 3.48 3.36
N ILE A 147 -16.73 2.74 4.26
CA ILE A 147 -17.42 1.88 5.22
C ILE A 147 -18.32 2.71 6.15
N TRP A 148 -17.86 3.87 6.54
CA TRP A 148 -18.65 4.79 7.37
C TRP A 148 -19.84 5.36 6.60
N ALA A 149 -19.65 5.74 5.33
CA ALA A 149 -20.73 6.20 4.45
C ALA A 149 -21.80 5.09 4.24
N LEU A 150 -21.36 3.83 4.04
CA LEU A 150 -22.24 2.66 3.94
C LEU A 150 -23.09 2.45 5.20
N ARG A 151 -22.53 2.70 6.38
CA ARG A 151 -23.23 2.49 7.66
C ARG A 151 -24.17 3.62 8.03
N MET A 152 -23.76 4.86 7.76
CA MET A 152 -24.52 6.03 8.20
C MET A 152 -25.50 6.53 7.13
N GLY A 153 -25.29 6.21 5.86
CA GLY A 153 -26.13 6.63 4.74
C GLY A 153 -26.14 8.15 4.48
N ARG A 154 -25.27 8.93 5.16
CA ARG A 154 -25.27 10.40 5.08
C ARG A 154 -24.59 10.88 3.79
N PRO A 155 -25.23 11.78 3.00
CA PRO A 155 -24.65 12.30 1.75
C PRO A 155 -23.26 12.91 1.89
N ALA A 156 -23.00 13.66 2.97
CA ALA A 156 -21.72 14.29 3.23
C ALA A 156 -20.58 13.27 3.37
N LEU A 157 -20.85 12.08 3.90
CA LEU A 157 -19.84 11.02 4.02
C LEU A 157 -19.46 10.40 2.67
N TRP A 158 -20.40 10.35 1.71
CA TRP A 158 -20.10 9.92 0.35
C TRP A 158 -19.21 10.93 -0.38
N VAL A 159 -19.46 12.24 -0.20
CA VAL A 159 -18.59 13.29 -0.74
C VAL A 159 -17.21 13.23 -0.09
N LEU A 160 -17.13 13.09 1.24
CA LEU A 160 -15.85 12.95 1.95
C LEU A 160 -15.06 11.72 1.47
N ALA A 161 -15.73 10.57 1.32
CA ALA A 161 -15.11 9.37 0.76
C ALA A 161 -14.59 9.64 -0.67
N GLY A 162 -15.36 10.32 -1.50
CA GLY A 162 -14.94 10.76 -2.84
C GLY A 162 -13.71 11.67 -2.81
N ILE A 163 -13.69 12.68 -1.94
CA ILE A 163 -12.53 13.57 -1.75
C ILE A 163 -11.28 12.76 -1.39
N LEU A 164 -11.39 11.86 -0.42
CA LEU A 164 -10.24 11.01 -0.03
C LEU A 164 -9.79 10.09 -1.17
N LEU A 165 -10.72 9.55 -1.96
CA LEU A 165 -10.41 8.74 -3.16
C LEU A 165 -9.71 9.60 -4.24
N GLY A 166 -10.15 10.84 -4.45
CA GLY A 166 -9.50 11.80 -5.34
C GLY A 166 -8.08 12.17 -4.87
N LEU A 167 -7.91 12.47 -3.59
CA LEU A 167 -6.59 12.73 -3.00
C LEU A 167 -5.66 11.52 -3.14
N GLY A 168 -6.17 10.30 -2.93
CA GLY A 168 -5.38 9.10 -3.16
C GLY A 168 -4.93 8.93 -4.60
N THR A 169 -5.78 9.28 -5.56
CA THR A 169 -5.44 9.31 -7.01
C THR A 169 -4.35 10.35 -7.30
N LEU A 170 -4.42 11.52 -6.68
CA LEU A 170 -3.39 12.56 -6.79
C LEU A 170 -2.10 12.25 -6.00
N CYS A 171 -2.14 11.32 -5.07
CA CYS A 171 -0.96 10.81 -4.38
C CYS A 171 -0.28 9.71 -5.22
N ARG A 172 -1.07 8.78 -5.74
CA ARG A 172 -0.60 7.68 -6.61
C ARG A 172 -1.63 7.39 -7.69
N PRO A 173 -1.24 7.34 -8.98
CA PRO A 173 -2.20 7.17 -10.08
C PRO A 173 -3.11 5.96 -9.93
N LEU A 174 -2.55 4.83 -9.46
CA LEU A 174 -3.31 3.59 -9.22
C LEU A 174 -4.30 3.70 -8.07
N GLY A 175 -4.28 4.77 -7.26
CA GLY A 175 -5.33 5.11 -6.30
C GLY A 175 -6.72 5.22 -6.95
N PHE A 176 -6.80 5.58 -8.24
CA PHE A 176 -8.04 5.53 -9.02
C PHE A 176 -8.68 4.13 -9.03
N GLY A 177 -7.89 3.07 -9.00
CA GLY A 177 -8.39 1.70 -8.92
C GLY A 177 -9.23 1.43 -7.66
N VAL A 178 -8.95 2.10 -6.55
CA VAL A 178 -9.78 1.98 -5.32
C VAL A 178 -11.18 2.55 -5.57
N LEU A 179 -11.28 3.70 -6.25
CA LEU A 179 -12.58 4.27 -6.66
C LEU A 179 -13.37 3.30 -7.53
N LEU A 180 -12.72 2.68 -8.52
CA LEU A 180 -13.37 1.69 -9.39
C LEU A 180 -13.88 0.49 -8.58
N VAL A 181 -13.07 -0.05 -7.67
CA VAL A 181 -13.47 -1.17 -6.79
C VAL A 181 -14.68 -0.79 -5.94
N VAL A 182 -14.70 0.40 -5.38
CA VAL A 182 -15.83 0.89 -4.58
C VAL A 182 -17.09 1.00 -5.43
N LEU A 183 -17.01 1.58 -6.63
CA LEU A 183 -18.14 1.72 -7.54
C LEU A 183 -18.70 0.35 -7.97
N VAL A 184 -17.82 -0.60 -8.31
CA VAL A 184 -18.21 -1.98 -8.68
C VAL A 184 -18.81 -2.73 -7.49
N ALA A 185 -18.29 -2.53 -6.27
CA ALA A 185 -18.79 -3.20 -5.07
C ALA A 185 -20.10 -2.60 -4.54
N LEU A 186 -20.40 -1.33 -4.84
CA LEU A 186 -21.53 -0.60 -4.30
C LEU A 186 -22.90 -1.31 -4.49
N PRO A 187 -23.23 -1.90 -5.67
CA PRO A 187 -24.49 -2.65 -5.86
C PRO A 187 -24.63 -3.90 -4.98
N PHE A 188 -23.53 -4.43 -4.45
CA PHE A 188 -23.50 -5.61 -3.60
C PHE A 188 -23.52 -5.28 -2.11
N THR A 189 -23.67 -3.99 -1.77
CA THR A 189 -23.80 -3.49 -0.39
C THR A 189 -25.27 -3.34 -0.01
N ASN A 190 -25.53 -2.88 1.24
CA ASN A 190 -26.89 -2.61 1.72
C ASN A 190 -27.46 -1.26 1.30
N VAL A 191 -26.79 -0.52 0.41
CA VAL A 191 -27.33 0.73 -0.12
C VAL A 191 -28.61 0.44 -0.92
N PRO A 192 -29.74 1.07 -0.58
CA PRO A 192 -30.98 0.88 -1.32
C PRO A 192 -30.78 1.21 -2.80
N ARG A 193 -31.30 0.39 -3.70
CA ARG A 193 -31.11 0.55 -5.16
C ARG A 193 -31.42 1.96 -5.65
N ARG A 194 -32.44 2.63 -5.07
CA ARG A 194 -32.81 4.01 -5.41
C ARG A 194 -31.75 5.04 -5.01
N GLN A 195 -30.84 4.69 -4.08
CA GLN A 195 -29.78 5.56 -3.57
C GLN A 195 -28.41 5.25 -4.20
N LEU A 196 -28.26 4.14 -4.94
CA LEU A 196 -26.99 3.74 -5.55
C LEU A 196 -26.44 4.81 -6.47
N LEU A 197 -27.25 5.34 -7.38
CA LEU A 197 -26.82 6.40 -8.31
C LEU A 197 -26.45 7.67 -7.57
N ARG A 198 -27.20 8.01 -6.51
CA ARG A 198 -26.87 9.17 -5.66
C ARG A 198 -25.54 8.97 -4.93
N ALA A 199 -25.32 7.82 -4.32
CA ALA A 199 -24.06 7.49 -3.64
C ALA A 199 -22.87 7.50 -4.61
N ALA A 200 -23.01 6.86 -5.78
CA ALA A 200 -22.00 6.88 -6.82
C ALA A 200 -21.72 8.30 -7.36
N GLY A 201 -22.78 9.09 -7.60
CA GLY A 201 -22.65 10.49 -8.04
C GLY A 201 -21.92 11.37 -7.02
N LEU A 202 -22.22 11.21 -5.72
CA LEU A 202 -21.55 11.97 -4.65
C LEU A 202 -20.07 11.54 -4.47
N LEU A 203 -19.76 10.25 -4.62
CA LEU A 203 -18.37 9.75 -4.66
C LEU A 203 -17.60 10.37 -5.84
N LEU A 204 -18.18 10.32 -7.03
CA LEU A 204 -17.56 10.88 -8.25
C LEU A 204 -17.41 12.40 -8.14
N LEU A 205 -18.41 13.10 -7.59
CA LEU A 205 -18.33 14.55 -7.35
C LEU A 205 -17.16 14.88 -6.40
N GLY A 206 -17.06 14.18 -5.25
CA GLY A 206 -15.97 14.38 -4.31
C GLY A 206 -14.60 14.10 -4.92
N ALA A 207 -14.45 13.03 -5.71
CA ALA A 207 -13.22 12.73 -6.43
C ALA A 207 -12.90 13.79 -7.50
N ALA A 208 -13.90 14.24 -8.26
CA ALA A 208 -13.72 15.25 -9.30
C ALA A 208 -13.28 16.62 -8.73
N ILE A 209 -13.78 17.03 -7.59
CA ILE A 209 -13.35 18.27 -6.90
C ILE A 209 -11.82 18.30 -6.74
N CYS A 210 -11.21 17.16 -6.41
CA CYS A 210 -9.76 17.08 -6.23
C CYS A 210 -9.01 16.87 -7.55
N VAL A 211 -9.51 15.98 -8.41
CA VAL A 211 -8.75 15.49 -9.58
C VAL A 211 -8.90 16.41 -10.79
N ALA A 212 -10.07 17.04 -10.98
CA ALA A 212 -10.32 17.86 -12.17
C ALA A 212 -9.39 19.09 -12.28
N PRO A 213 -9.09 19.86 -11.21
CA PRO A 213 -8.13 20.96 -11.31
C PRO A 213 -6.75 20.52 -11.78
N TRP A 214 -6.30 19.32 -11.34
CA TRP A 214 -5.04 18.75 -11.78
C TRP A 214 -5.06 18.36 -13.26
N ILE A 215 -6.12 17.70 -13.72
CA ILE A 215 -6.27 17.33 -15.13
C ILE A 215 -6.30 18.58 -16.03
N VAL A 216 -7.00 19.62 -15.60
CA VAL A 216 -7.03 20.93 -16.30
C VAL A 216 -5.62 21.51 -16.39
N ARG A 217 -4.87 21.54 -15.28
CA ARG A 217 -3.47 22.00 -15.30
C ARG A 217 -2.61 21.16 -16.27
N GLN A 218 -2.75 19.83 -16.26
CA GLN A 218 -1.99 18.98 -17.17
C GLN A 218 -2.35 19.23 -18.64
N ALA A 219 -3.61 19.49 -18.93
CA ALA A 219 -4.04 19.87 -20.27
C ALA A 219 -3.45 21.22 -20.72
N LEU A 220 -3.37 22.20 -19.82
CA LEU A 220 -2.83 23.53 -20.12
C LEU A 220 -1.30 23.56 -20.24
N VAL A 221 -0.59 22.76 -19.43
CA VAL A 221 0.89 22.78 -19.37
C VAL A 221 1.53 21.79 -20.33
N HIS A 222 0.92 20.62 -20.51
CA HIS A 222 1.48 19.51 -21.27
C HIS A 222 0.63 19.09 -22.49
N ASP A 223 -0.45 19.83 -22.77
CA ASP A 223 -1.41 19.50 -23.83
C ASP A 223 -2.00 18.07 -23.69
N ARG A 224 -2.21 17.62 -22.45
CA ARG A 224 -2.66 16.27 -22.10
C ARG A 224 -3.62 16.26 -20.90
N ALA A 225 -4.87 15.89 -21.14
CA ALA A 225 -5.89 15.72 -20.10
C ALA A 225 -5.74 14.36 -19.37
N VAL A 226 -4.67 14.19 -18.60
CA VAL A 226 -4.34 12.94 -17.88
C VAL A 226 -3.98 13.22 -16.42
N VAL A 227 -4.12 12.20 -15.56
CA VAL A 227 -3.64 12.28 -14.18
C VAL A 227 -2.12 12.18 -14.12
N ASN A 228 -1.55 11.25 -14.90
CA ASN A 228 -0.11 11.12 -15.14
C ASN A 228 0.15 10.46 -16.50
N GLY A 229 1.34 10.63 -17.04
CA GLY A 229 1.75 10.15 -18.36
C GLY A 229 2.90 9.13 -18.33
N GLY A 230 3.00 8.31 -17.28
CA GLY A 230 4.07 7.32 -17.16
C GLY A 230 3.63 5.86 -17.43
N LEU A 231 2.47 5.66 -18.07
CA LEU A 231 1.93 4.31 -18.30
C LEU A 231 2.78 3.51 -19.29
N GLY A 232 3.33 4.16 -20.31
CA GLY A 232 4.19 3.51 -21.29
C GLY A 232 5.48 2.97 -20.67
N ASP A 233 6.14 3.79 -19.87
CA ASP A 233 7.32 3.38 -19.12
C ASP A 233 7.04 2.19 -18.18
N ALA A 234 5.91 2.24 -17.48
CA ALA A 234 5.51 1.20 -16.55
C ALA A 234 5.26 -0.13 -17.28
N MET A 235 4.43 -0.12 -18.31
CA MET A 235 4.10 -1.32 -19.09
C MET A 235 5.31 -1.88 -19.83
N PHE A 236 6.18 -1.02 -20.36
CA PHE A 236 7.42 -1.47 -20.97
C PHE A 236 8.35 -2.14 -19.94
N SER A 237 8.49 -1.55 -18.76
CA SER A 237 9.24 -2.16 -17.65
C SER A 237 8.66 -3.53 -17.28
N ARG A 238 7.34 -3.67 -17.28
CA ARG A 238 6.64 -4.92 -16.99
C ARG A 238 7.06 -6.05 -17.93
N VAL A 239 7.16 -5.81 -19.23
CA VAL A 239 7.51 -6.83 -20.23
C VAL A 239 9.00 -6.96 -20.48
N ARG A 240 9.80 -5.94 -20.17
CA ARG A 240 11.25 -5.98 -20.41
C ARG A 240 12.07 -6.33 -19.16
N ARG A 241 11.82 -5.62 -18.06
CA ARG A 241 12.63 -5.72 -16.85
C ARG A 241 12.13 -6.84 -15.93
N TYR A 242 10.82 -6.91 -15.70
CA TYR A 242 10.24 -7.82 -14.72
C TYR A 242 9.86 -9.19 -15.30
N ASP A 243 9.74 -9.29 -16.61
CA ASP A 243 9.56 -10.56 -17.29
C ASP A 243 10.44 -10.62 -18.56
N PRO A 244 11.77 -10.70 -18.42
CA PRO A 244 12.73 -10.67 -19.52
C PRO A 244 12.60 -11.85 -20.48
N THR A 245 11.74 -12.80 -20.18
CA THR A 245 11.48 -13.97 -21.01
C THR A 245 10.46 -13.70 -22.12
N PHE A 246 9.82 -12.51 -22.15
CA PHE A 246 9.05 -12.10 -23.32
C PHE A 246 9.96 -11.90 -24.54
N ALA A 247 9.54 -12.43 -25.68
CA ALA A 247 10.18 -12.15 -26.95
C ALA A 247 9.80 -10.73 -27.40
N LEU A 248 10.78 -9.83 -27.40
CA LEU A 248 10.61 -8.46 -27.87
C LEU A 248 10.75 -8.44 -29.40
N ARG A 249 9.65 -8.71 -30.12
CA ARG A 249 9.61 -8.74 -31.58
C ARG A 249 8.51 -7.81 -32.08
N ASP A 250 8.80 -7.11 -33.17
CA ASP A 250 7.77 -6.39 -33.91
C ASP A 250 6.87 -7.39 -34.64
N ASP A 251 5.57 -7.19 -34.55
CA ASP A 251 4.58 -8.03 -35.22
C ASP A 251 4.22 -7.52 -36.63
N GLY A 252 4.88 -6.45 -37.10
CA GLY A 252 4.63 -5.84 -38.40
C GLY A 252 3.29 -5.12 -38.54
N ARG A 253 2.56 -4.85 -37.44
CA ARG A 253 1.32 -4.09 -37.50
C ARG A 253 1.52 -2.76 -38.20
N PRO A 254 0.56 -2.32 -39.04
CA PRO A 254 0.64 -1.00 -39.59
C PRO A 254 0.59 0.08 -38.51
N VAL A 255 1.59 0.92 -38.51
CA VAL A 255 1.68 2.11 -37.67
C VAL A 255 1.82 3.33 -38.55
N ALA A 256 1.62 4.53 -38.01
CA ALA A 256 1.86 5.76 -38.76
C ALA A 256 3.26 5.78 -39.33
N GLU A 257 3.46 6.31 -40.53
CA GLU A 257 4.75 6.31 -41.21
C GLU A 257 5.85 7.00 -40.36
N ALA A 258 5.48 8.10 -39.68
CA ALA A 258 6.36 8.81 -38.76
C ALA A 258 6.80 7.95 -37.56
N ASP A 259 5.96 7.04 -37.08
CA ASP A 259 6.24 6.19 -35.91
C ASP A 259 7.04 4.93 -36.28
N ARG A 260 7.08 4.54 -37.56
CA ARG A 260 7.65 3.25 -38.01
C ARG A 260 9.12 3.11 -37.68
N ALA A 261 9.91 4.13 -38.01
CA ALA A 261 11.35 4.12 -37.73
C ALA A 261 11.65 4.12 -36.24
N ILE A 262 10.90 4.92 -35.47
CA ILE A 262 11.08 5.04 -34.03
C ILE A 262 10.70 3.72 -33.34
N ARG A 263 9.58 3.10 -33.76
CA ARG A 263 9.14 1.81 -33.24
C ARG A 263 10.17 0.70 -33.50
N ALA A 264 10.70 0.62 -34.73
CA ALA A 264 11.76 -0.33 -35.07
C ALA A 264 13.00 -0.12 -34.19
N ARG A 265 13.36 1.14 -33.97
CA ARG A 265 14.48 1.48 -33.10
C ARG A 265 14.25 1.08 -31.63
N ILE A 266 13.02 1.21 -31.11
CA ILE A 266 12.67 0.74 -29.74
C ILE A 266 12.87 -0.78 -29.64
N PHE A 267 12.43 -1.56 -30.63
CA PHE A 267 12.64 -3.01 -30.62
C PHE A 267 14.11 -3.40 -30.70
N GLU A 268 14.93 -2.64 -31.41
CA GLU A 268 16.39 -2.83 -31.46
C GLU A 268 17.08 -2.49 -30.13
N LEU A 269 16.68 -1.40 -29.47
CA LEU A 269 17.23 -0.94 -28.21
C LEU A 269 16.76 -1.77 -27.01
N ALA A 270 15.55 -2.31 -27.05
CA ALA A 270 14.91 -3.00 -25.93
C ALA A 270 15.75 -4.16 -25.36
N PRO A 271 16.46 -5.00 -26.13
CA PRO A 271 17.35 -6.01 -25.59
C PRO A 271 18.58 -5.46 -24.88
N GLN A 272 19.02 -4.24 -25.21
CA GLN A 272 20.27 -3.62 -24.74
C GLN A 272 20.07 -2.86 -23.43
N TYR A 273 18.88 -2.24 -23.24
CA TYR A 273 18.58 -1.36 -22.11
C TYR A 273 17.50 -1.96 -21.20
N GLU A 274 17.76 -1.95 -19.91
CA GLU A 274 16.83 -2.45 -18.90
C GLU A 274 15.76 -1.39 -18.56
N TYR A 275 16.14 -0.11 -18.60
CA TYR A 275 15.27 0.98 -18.14
C TYR A 275 14.71 1.80 -19.30
N PRO A 276 13.41 2.11 -19.31
CA PRO A 276 12.80 2.95 -20.35
C PRO A 276 13.44 4.32 -20.51
N ARG A 277 14.00 4.89 -19.43
CA ARG A 277 14.69 6.19 -19.46
C ARG A 277 15.89 6.21 -20.39
N GLU A 278 16.62 5.10 -20.50
CA GLU A 278 17.79 4.96 -21.35
C GLU A 278 17.37 4.96 -22.81
N ILE A 279 16.34 4.19 -23.13
CA ILE A 279 15.75 4.19 -24.48
C ILE A 279 15.25 5.59 -24.85
N ARG A 280 14.53 6.28 -23.95
CA ARG A 280 14.05 7.65 -24.20
C ARG A 280 15.16 8.65 -24.42
N ALA A 281 16.29 8.51 -23.73
CA ALA A 281 17.45 9.37 -23.97
C ALA A 281 17.96 9.22 -25.42
N VAL A 282 18.12 7.98 -25.89
CA VAL A 282 18.52 7.68 -27.28
C VAL A 282 17.48 8.20 -28.28
N LEU A 283 16.19 7.94 -28.04
CA LEU A 283 15.14 8.40 -28.94
C LEU A 283 15.03 9.93 -29.03
N ARG A 284 15.30 10.63 -27.92
CA ARG A 284 15.37 12.09 -27.92
C ARG A 284 16.54 12.61 -28.75
N GLU A 285 17.69 11.96 -28.63
CA GLU A 285 18.91 12.33 -29.36
C GLU A 285 18.77 12.04 -30.86
N GLU A 286 18.29 10.86 -31.23
CA GLU A 286 18.23 10.42 -32.62
C GLU A 286 17.04 11.02 -33.41
N PHE A 287 15.87 11.19 -32.74
CA PHE A 287 14.61 11.58 -33.42
C PHE A 287 14.03 12.90 -32.92
N GLY A 288 14.60 13.51 -31.87
CA GLY A 288 14.10 14.78 -31.31
C GLY A 288 12.75 14.67 -30.61
N ILE A 289 12.25 13.44 -30.31
CA ILE A 289 10.93 13.25 -29.72
C ILE A 289 10.91 13.56 -28.22
N GLY A 290 9.79 14.15 -27.77
CA GLY A 290 9.59 14.46 -26.37
C GLY A 290 9.19 13.24 -25.52
N ASP A 291 9.27 13.41 -24.20
CA ASP A 291 8.94 12.34 -23.23
C ASP A 291 7.50 11.80 -23.37
N VAL A 292 6.56 12.66 -23.76
CA VAL A 292 5.15 12.29 -23.93
C VAL A 292 4.95 11.32 -25.08
N GLU A 293 5.61 11.61 -26.21
CA GLU A 293 5.53 10.77 -27.40
C GLU A 293 6.30 9.47 -27.21
N ALA A 294 7.49 9.53 -26.60
CA ALA A 294 8.26 8.35 -26.25
C ALA A 294 7.46 7.41 -25.32
N ASP A 295 6.74 7.94 -24.31
CA ASP A 295 5.88 7.13 -23.43
C ASP A 295 4.74 6.47 -24.21
N ARG A 296 4.12 7.20 -25.17
CA ARG A 296 3.09 6.62 -26.04
C ARG A 296 3.61 5.43 -26.85
N LEU A 297 4.78 5.59 -27.47
CA LEU A 297 5.41 4.56 -28.30
C LEU A 297 5.89 3.35 -27.46
N LEU A 298 6.45 3.58 -26.28
CA LEU A 298 6.81 2.50 -25.36
C LEU A 298 5.58 1.70 -24.91
N ARG A 299 4.45 2.37 -24.64
CA ARG A 299 3.18 1.69 -24.35
C ARG A 299 2.72 0.84 -25.52
N ASP A 300 2.78 1.36 -26.74
CA ASP A 300 2.38 0.64 -27.95
C ASP A 300 3.22 -0.61 -28.20
N VAL A 301 4.54 -0.50 -28.02
CA VAL A 301 5.46 -1.64 -28.07
C VAL A 301 5.12 -2.67 -26.98
N ALA A 302 4.89 -2.23 -25.73
CA ALA A 302 4.53 -3.14 -24.66
C ALA A 302 3.22 -3.88 -24.92
N LEU A 303 2.19 -3.19 -25.42
CA LEU A 303 0.91 -3.79 -25.83
C LEU A 303 1.09 -4.78 -26.98
N THR A 304 1.97 -4.50 -27.94
CA THR A 304 2.32 -5.42 -29.01
C THR A 304 2.89 -6.72 -28.43
N VAL A 305 3.88 -6.62 -27.58
CA VAL A 305 4.52 -7.77 -26.93
C VAL A 305 3.51 -8.59 -26.12
N ILE A 306 2.68 -7.94 -25.32
CA ILE A 306 1.62 -8.59 -24.53
C ILE A 306 0.63 -9.34 -25.43
N SER A 307 0.24 -8.75 -26.55
CA SER A 307 -0.73 -9.36 -27.46
C SER A 307 -0.19 -10.58 -28.22
N GLN A 308 1.12 -10.72 -28.33
CA GLN A 308 1.76 -11.90 -28.92
C GLN A 308 1.68 -13.14 -28.01
N ASP A 309 1.73 -12.92 -26.68
CA ASP A 309 1.61 -14.01 -25.69
C ASP A 309 0.77 -13.56 -24.47
N PRO A 310 -0.56 -13.43 -24.63
CA PRO A 310 -1.44 -12.99 -23.55
C PRO A 310 -1.54 -14.02 -22.41
N VAL A 311 -1.39 -15.31 -22.71
CA VAL A 311 -1.43 -16.37 -21.68
C VAL A 311 -0.24 -16.22 -20.76
N ARG A 312 0.95 -16.01 -21.29
CA ARG A 312 2.15 -15.74 -20.52
C ARG A 312 2.01 -14.49 -19.66
N TYR A 313 1.48 -13.42 -20.22
CA TYR A 313 1.26 -12.18 -19.45
C TYR A 313 0.34 -12.40 -18.24
N VAL A 314 -0.76 -13.13 -18.42
CA VAL A 314 -1.70 -13.46 -17.34
C VAL A 314 -1.04 -14.38 -16.30
N THR A 315 -0.41 -15.47 -16.74
CA THR A 315 0.25 -16.43 -15.81
C THR A 315 1.42 -15.79 -15.07
N GLY A 316 2.21 -14.95 -15.75
CA GLY A 316 3.26 -14.13 -15.13
C GLY A 316 2.69 -13.16 -14.10
N THR A 317 1.59 -12.49 -14.40
CA THR A 317 0.91 -11.57 -13.46
C THR A 317 0.43 -12.31 -12.22
N VAL A 318 -0.20 -13.49 -12.36
CA VAL A 318 -0.63 -14.32 -11.23
C VAL A 318 0.56 -14.77 -10.37
N SER A 319 1.63 -15.25 -11.01
CA SER A 319 2.85 -15.69 -10.31
C SER A 319 3.51 -14.53 -9.53
N MET A 320 3.65 -13.37 -10.16
CA MET A 320 4.23 -12.16 -9.56
C MET A 320 3.35 -11.60 -8.43
N THR A 321 2.02 -11.63 -8.59
CA THR A 321 1.06 -11.28 -7.53
C THR A 321 1.25 -12.18 -6.31
N GLY A 322 1.37 -13.49 -6.54
CA GLY A 322 1.62 -14.46 -5.46
C GLY A 322 2.95 -14.24 -4.75
N ARG A 323 4.00 -13.83 -5.47
CA ARG A 323 5.30 -13.45 -4.85
C ARG A 323 5.16 -12.19 -4.01
N LEU A 324 4.48 -11.17 -4.51
CA LEU A 324 4.29 -9.91 -3.80
C LEU A 324 3.44 -10.07 -2.53
N LEU A 325 2.45 -10.97 -2.55
CA LEU A 325 1.63 -11.29 -1.38
C LEU A 325 2.40 -12.06 -0.31
N ARG A 326 3.33 -12.94 -0.70
CA ARG A 326 4.03 -13.84 0.23
C ARG A 326 5.02 -13.17 1.16
N GLY A 327 5.55 -11.99 0.83
CA GLY A 327 6.42 -11.32 1.78
C GLY A 327 7.60 -10.56 1.20
N SER A 328 8.47 -10.14 2.09
CA SER A 328 9.54 -9.19 1.90
C SER A 328 10.71 -9.76 1.10
N ASP A 329 11.36 -8.89 0.35
CA ASP A 329 12.72 -9.11 -0.08
C ASP A 329 13.66 -8.55 1.01
N PRO A 330 14.35 -9.42 1.77
CA PRO A 330 15.25 -9.00 2.84
C PRO A 330 16.38 -8.09 2.36
N GLY A 331 16.82 -8.26 1.10
CA GLY A 331 17.88 -7.48 0.50
C GLY A 331 17.53 -6.02 0.21
N LEU A 332 16.22 -5.68 0.16
CA LEU A 332 15.82 -4.30 -0.11
C LEU A 332 16.19 -3.33 1.01
N ILE A 333 16.08 -3.76 2.26
CA ILE A 333 16.46 -2.92 3.41
C ILE A 333 17.97 -2.65 3.35
N ASP A 334 18.77 -3.69 3.13
CA ASP A 334 20.22 -3.57 3.00
C ASP A 334 20.62 -2.70 1.80
N LEU A 335 19.91 -2.84 0.67
CA LEU A 335 20.12 -2.02 -0.52
C LEU A 335 19.83 -0.54 -0.27
N TRP A 336 18.73 -0.22 0.41
CA TRP A 336 18.36 1.18 0.68
C TRP A 336 19.27 1.85 1.71
N ILE A 337 19.78 1.09 2.67
CA ILE A 337 20.70 1.63 3.69
C ILE A 337 22.09 1.85 3.12
N SER A 338 22.60 0.97 2.23
CA SER A 338 24.02 0.92 1.86
C SER A 338 24.38 1.45 0.47
N VAL A 339 23.57 1.21 -0.55
CA VAL A 339 24.03 1.32 -1.96
C VAL A 339 23.47 2.55 -2.67
N GLU A 340 22.26 2.96 -2.36
CA GLU A 340 21.59 4.01 -3.15
C GLU A 340 21.95 5.43 -2.71
N ARG A 341 22.45 5.61 -1.51
CA ARG A 341 22.73 6.93 -0.95
C ARG A 341 23.73 7.73 -1.78
N ASP A 342 24.88 7.18 -2.09
CA ASP A 342 25.92 7.90 -2.82
C ASP A 342 25.51 8.15 -4.29
N ARG A 343 24.81 7.21 -4.92
CA ARG A 343 24.22 7.39 -6.24
C ARG A 343 23.15 8.50 -6.27
N VAL A 344 22.29 8.52 -5.26
CA VAL A 344 21.23 9.54 -5.14
C VAL A 344 21.85 10.90 -4.92
N LEU A 345 22.85 11.00 -4.03
CA LEU A 345 23.55 12.24 -3.73
C LEU A 345 24.26 12.82 -4.98
N GLN A 346 24.81 11.97 -5.85
CA GLN A 346 25.43 12.40 -7.10
C GLN A 346 24.41 12.95 -8.11
N GLY A 347 23.21 12.38 -8.15
CA GLY A 347 22.15 12.77 -9.09
C GLY A 347 21.32 13.98 -8.67
N TRP A 348 21.44 14.47 -7.42
CA TRP A 348 20.67 15.61 -6.96
C TRP A 348 21.21 16.94 -7.51
N PRO A 349 20.33 17.89 -7.84
CA PRO A 349 20.75 19.24 -8.25
C PRO A 349 21.67 19.86 -7.20
N ALA A 350 22.73 20.52 -7.63
CA ALA A 350 23.71 21.15 -6.75
C ALA A 350 23.04 22.13 -5.76
N SER A 351 21.99 22.81 -6.22
CA SER A 351 21.17 23.74 -5.41
C SER A 351 20.40 23.08 -4.25
N LEU A 352 20.24 21.78 -4.27
CA LEU A 352 19.52 21.03 -3.24
C LEU A 352 20.42 20.14 -2.38
N LYS A 353 21.72 20.02 -2.74
CA LYS A 353 22.68 19.19 -1.99
C LYS A 353 22.87 19.64 -0.54
N TRP A 354 22.58 20.89 -0.23
CA TRP A 354 22.63 21.40 1.15
C TRP A 354 21.60 20.69 2.08
N ALA A 355 20.46 20.27 1.55
CA ALA A 355 19.47 19.51 2.33
C ALA A 355 19.95 18.12 2.74
N LEU A 356 21.02 17.63 2.07
CA LEU A 356 21.65 16.32 2.29
C LEU A 356 22.90 16.40 3.17
N THR A 357 23.40 17.61 3.46
CA THR A 357 24.66 17.84 4.19
C THR A 357 24.51 17.91 5.71
N THR A 358 23.34 17.55 6.26
CA THR A 358 23.17 17.46 7.71
C THR A 358 24.11 16.41 8.30
N GLU A 359 24.50 16.57 9.57
CA GLU A 359 25.49 15.76 10.31
C GLU A 359 25.23 14.24 10.28
N HIS A 360 24.01 13.83 9.92
CA HIS A 360 23.59 12.43 9.81
C HIS A 360 24.03 11.76 8.48
N THR A 361 24.92 12.40 7.71
CA THR A 361 25.61 11.74 6.59
C THR A 361 26.65 10.72 7.07
N ARG A 362 26.56 10.25 8.31
CA ARG A 362 27.51 9.27 8.84
C ARG A 362 27.39 7.94 8.11
N ASN A 363 28.37 7.66 7.28
CA ASN A 363 28.71 6.31 6.79
C ASN A 363 29.43 5.54 7.91
N ASP A 364 28.97 5.68 9.13
CA ASP A 364 29.54 5.01 10.28
C ASP A 364 29.03 3.56 10.30
N PRO A 365 29.93 2.56 10.27
CA PRO A 365 29.53 1.16 10.31
C PRO A 365 28.68 0.82 11.53
N GLU A 366 28.93 1.45 12.67
CA GLU A 366 28.17 1.23 13.90
C GLU A 366 26.70 1.71 13.76
N THR A 367 26.48 2.90 13.21
CA THR A 367 25.15 3.43 12.90
C THR A 367 24.40 2.53 11.92
N PHE A 368 25.10 2.02 10.90
CA PHE A 368 24.54 1.07 9.94
C PHE A 368 24.09 -0.23 10.63
N ASP A 369 24.95 -0.84 11.43
CA ASP A 369 24.65 -2.09 12.13
C ASP A 369 23.53 -1.91 13.17
N ARG A 370 23.46 -0.79 13.85
CA ARG A 370 22.36 -0.46 14.79
C ARG A 370 21.04 -0.33 14.05
N THR A 371 21.01 0.42 12.94
CA THR A 371 19.81 0.59 12.10
C THR A 371 19.35 -0.74 11.55
N ARG A 372 20.27 -1.54 11.01
CA ARG A 372 20.00 -2.88 10.48
C ARG A 372 19.44 -3.79 11.56
N THR A 373 20.04 -3.77 12.75
CA THR A 373 19.59 -4.58 13.89
C THR A 373 18.19 -4.19 14.32
N LEU A 374 17.90 -2.88 14.47
CA LEU A 374 16.57 -2.40 14.82
C LEU A 374 15.53 -2.87 13.79
N LEU A 375 15.77 -2.63 12.51
CA LEU A 375 14.84 -3.01 11.46
C LEU A 375 14.72 -4.53 11.29
N SER A 376 15.78 -5.30 11.58
CA SER A 376 15.78 -6.78 11.48
C SER A 376 15.00 -7.46 12.61
N ILE A 377 15.01 -6.90 13.83
CA ILE A 377 14.20 -7.41 14.95
C ILE A 377 12.71 -7.39 14.63
N TYR A 378 12.28 -6.39 13.85
CA TYR A 378 10.88 -6.15 13.49
C TYR A 378 10.58 -6.54 12.05
N ARG A 379 11.38 -7.43 11.44
CA ARG A 379 11.16 -7.89 10.04
C ARG A 379 9.82 -8.57 9.88
N ASP A 380 9.21 -8.31 8.74
CA ASP A 380 7.93 -8.92 8.34
C ASP A 380 7.95 -10.46 8.36
N ASP A 381 9.10 -11.06 8.09
CA ASP A 381 9.27 -12.49 7.91
C ASP A 381 9.00 -13.31 9.18
N LEU A 382 9.26 -12.75 10.36
CA LEU A 382 9.09 -13.45 11.63
C LEU A 382 7.68 -13.33 12.22
N TRP A 383 7.03 -12.16 12.07
CA TRP A 383 5.79 -11.85 12.77
C TRP A 383 4.58 -11.68 11.87
N SER A 384 4.76 -11.10 10.67
CA SER A 384 3.66 -10.84 9.75
C SER A 384 3.51 -11.89 8.67
N GLY A 385 4.61 -12.46 8.15
CA GLY A 385 4.56 -13.40 7.04
C GLY A 385 3.76 -14.66 7.37
N VAL A 386 4.18 -15.42 8.38
CA VAL A 386 3.52 -16.68 8.73
C VAL A 386 2.15 -16.42 9.37
N ALA A 387 2.08 -15.54 10.37
CA ALA A 387 0.83 -15.27 11.10
C ALA A 387 -0.22 -14.64 10.18
N VAL A 388 0.17 -13.69 9.33
CA VAL A 388 -0.73 -13.04 8.38
C VAL A 388 -1.16 -14.01 7.28
N LEU A 389 -0.25 -14.78 6.71
CA LEU A 389 -0.60 -15.76 5.67
C LEU A 389 -1.49 -16.87 6.21
N ALA A 390 -1.29 -17.32 7.46
CA ALA A 390 -2.13 -18.34 8.09
C ALA A 390 -3.56 -17.81 8.39
N PHE A 391 -3.70 -16.59 8.87
CA PHE A 391 -4.96 -16.06 9.35
C PHE A 391 -5.67 -15.11 8.37
N ALA A 392 -4.95 -14.43 7.46
CA ALA A 392 -5.57 -13.50 6.51
C ALA A 392 -6.61 -14.15 5.59
N PRO A 393 -6.46 -15.38 5.09
CA PRO A 393 -7.51 -16.07 4.34
C PRO A 393 -8.78 -16.29 5.16
N LEU A 394 -8.67 -16.64 6.46
CA LEU A 394 -9.80 -16.78 7.37
C LEU A 394 -10.51 -15.43 7.59
N GLY A 395 -9.73 -14.36 7.79
CA GLY A 395 -10.26 -13.01 7.91
C GLY A 395 -10.95 -12.53 6.63
N ALA A 396 -10.41 -12.84 5.47
CA ALA A 396 -11.02 -12.56 4.18
C ALA A 396 -12.33 -13.35 3.99
N ALA A 397 -12.33 -14.64 4.28
CA ALA A 397 -13.54 -15.47 4.24
C ALA A 397 -14.61 -14.92 5.19
N TRP A 398 -14.21 -14.53 6.40
CA TRP A 398 -15.14 -13.88 7.35
C TRP A 398 -15.65 -12.54 6.82
N ALA A 399 -14.80 -11.72 6.19
CA ALA A 399 -15.20 -10.45 5.58
C ALA A 399 -16.31 -10.65 4.52
N PHE A 400 -16.16 -11.67 3.67
CA PHE A 400 -17.17 -12.02 2.66
C PHE A 400 -18.44 -12.64 3.28
N ALA A 401 -18.28 -13.62 4.15
CA ALA A 401 -19.42 -14.40 4.69
C ALA A 401 -20.27 -13.59 5.67
N ALA A 402 -19.62 -12.98 6.69
CA ALA A 402 -20.33 -12.32 7.78
C ALA A 402 -20.49 -10.81 7.62
N HIS A 403 -19.56 -10.14 6.93
CA HIS A 403 -19.46 -8.69 6.87
C HIS A 403 -19.63 -8.08 5.48
N ARG A 404 -19.97 -8.88 4.46
CA ARG A 404 -20.19 -8.43 3.09
C ARG A 404 -21.09 -7.19 3.02
N ARG A 405 -22.20 -7.22 3.76
CA ARG A 405 -23.20 -6.15 3.78
C ARG A 405 -22.75 -4.92 4.57
N SER A 406 -21.81 -5.05 5.50
CA SER A 406 -21.25 -3.93 6.28
C SER A 406 -20.06 -3.24 5.59
N GLY A 407 -19.69 -3.67 4.39
CA GLY A 407 -18.55 -3.12 3.64
C GLY A 407 -17.20 -3.77 3.96
N ALA A 408 -17.11 -4.72 4.91
CA ALA A 408 -15.84 -5.36 5.25
C ALA A 408 -15.18 -6.09 4.07
N ALA A 409 -15.99 -6.62 3.14
CA ALA A 409 -15.50 -7.24 1.90
C ALA A 409 -14.71 -6.29 0.99
N LEU A 410 -14.82 -4.97 1.16
CA LEU A 410 -13.99 -4.00 0.44
C LEU A 410 -12.51 -4.17 0.76
N ILE A 411 -12.15 -4.60 1.96
CA ILE A 411 -10.74 -4.77 2.36
C ILE A 411 -10.03 -5.78 1.46
N PRO A 412 -10.43 -7.06 1.36
CA PRO A 412 -9.78 -8.02 0.47
C PRO A 412 -9.92 -7.65 -1.01
N LEU A 413 -11.03 -7.03 -1.44
CA LEU A 413 -11.21 -6.58 -2.82
C LEU A 413 -10.22 -5.47 -3.18
N VAL A 414 -10.01 -4.49 -2.31
CA VAL A 414 -9.02 -3.42 -2.51
C VAL A 414 -7.60 -4.00 -2.55
N ILE A 415 -7.24 -4.86 -1.60
CA ILE A 415 -5.90 -5.50 -1.59
C ILE A 415 -5.65 -6.21 -2.93
N LEU A 416 -6.53 -7.13 -3.30
CA LEU A 416 -6.33 -7.97 -4.48
C LEU A 416 -6.30 -7.14 -5.76
N SER A 417 -7.28 -6.26 -5.95
CA SER A 417 -7.36 -5.43 -7.16
C SER A 417 -6.14 -4.52 -7.33
N GLN A 418 -5.68 -3.89 -6.25
CA GLN A 418 -4.56 -2.97 -6.32
C GLN A 418 -3.24 -3.71 -6.58
N ILE A 419 -2.98 -4.83 -5.89
CA ILE A 419 -1.77 -5.61 -6.12
C ILE A 419 -1.76 -6.16 -7.55
N VAL A 420 -2.89 -6.69 -8.05
CA VAL A 420 -2.99 -7.16 -9.43
C VAL A 420 -2.76 -6.02 -10.43
N LEU A 421 -3.34 -4.84 -10.21
CA LEU A 421 -3.14 -3.69 -11.08
C LEU A 421 -1.68 -3.22 -11.12
N TYR A 422 -1.01 -3.14 -9.95
CA TYR A 422 0.41 -2.79 -9.91
C TYR A 422 1.27 -3.80 -10.67
N VAL A 423 1.07 -5.09 -10.41
CA VAL A 423 1.83 -6.14 -11.08
C VAL A 423 1.56 -6.17 -12.58
N ALA A 424 0.32 -5.97 -12.98
CA ALA A 424 -0.04 -5.97 -14.41
C ALA A 424 0.53 -4.75 -15.14
N LEU A 425 0.41 -3.56 -14.58
CA LEU A 425 0.75 -2.33 -15.29
C LEU A 425 2.21 -1.91 -15.17
N ASP A 426 2.88 -2.25 -14.07
CA ASP A 426 4.24 -1.78 -13.78
C ASP A 426 5.20 -2.93 -13.46
N GLY A 427 4.84 -3.79 -12.51
CA GLY A 427 5.65 -4.92 -12.11
C GLY A 427 5.61 -5.20 -10.60
N PRO A 428 6.29 -6.26 -10.14
CA PRO A 428 6.21 -6.71 -8.76
C PRO A 428 7.23 -5.98 -7.86
N LEU A 429 7.28 -4.66 -7.89
CA LEU A 429 8.11 -3.92 -6.96
C LEU A 429 7.58 -4.11 -5.55
N PHE A 430 8.43 -4.58 -4.65
CA PHE A 430 8.07 -4.91 -3.28
C PHE A 430 7.44 -3.72 -2.54
N ARG A 431 7.94 -2.50 -2.74
CA ARG A 431 7.40 -1.27 -2.14
C ARG A 431 5.91 -1.03 -2.47
N TYR A 432 5.39 -1.59 -3.55
CA TYR A 432 3.97 -1.44 -3.90
C TYR A 432 3.02 -2.21 -2.97
N ARG A 433 3.54 -3.15 -2.17
CA ARG A 433 2.78 -3.83 -1.13
C ARG A 433 2.53 -2.95 0.10
N PHE A 434 3.43 -2.03 0.44
CA PHE A 434 3.39 -1.30 1.69
C PHE A 434 2.08 -0.57 1.99
N PRO A 435 1.48 0.18 1.06
CA PRO A 435 0.22 0.85 1.34
C PRO A 435 -0.91 -0.11 1.74
N TYR A 436 -0.83 -1.38 1.32
CA TYR A 436 -1.83 -2.41 1.58
C TYR A 436 -1.47 -3.29 2.78
N GLN A 437 -0.26 -3.20 3.28
CA GLN A 437 0.21 -3.99 4.41
C GLN A 437 -0.70 -3.85 5.65
N PRO A 438 -1.13 -2.66 6.08
CA PRO A 438 -2.07 -2.53 7.19
C PRO A 438 -3.42 -3.22 6.94
N LEU A 439 -3.92 -3.21 5.70
CA LEU A 439 -5.15 -3.92 5.33
C LEU A 439 -4.98 -5.45 5.41
N ILE A 440 -3.83 -5.97 4.96
CA ILE A 440 -3.48 -7.39 5.08
C ILE A 440 -3.38 -7.78 6.56
N ILE A 441 -2.73 -6.96 7.39
CA ILE A 441 -2.61 -7.17 8.84
C ILE A 441 -3.99 -7.15 9.51
N ILE A 442 -4.91 -6.27 9.10
CA ILE A 442 -6.30 -6.26 9.60
C ILE A 442 -7.00 -7.60 9.31
N LEU A 443 -6.83 -8.16 8.11
CA LEU A 443 -7.40 -9.48 7.78
C LEU A 443 -6.77 -10.60 8.63
N GLY A 444 -5.46 -10.57 8.84
CA GLY A 444 -4.76 -11.51 9.73
C GLY A 444 -5.28 -11.43 11.16
N ALA A 445 -5.40 -10.22 11.70
CA ALA A 445 -5.94 -9.98 13.03
C ALA A 445 -7.42 -10.39 13.17
N ALA A 446 -8.20 -10.22 12.11
CA ALA A 446 -9.59 -10.69 12.06
C ALA A 446 -9.67 -12.23 12.12
N GLY A 447 -8.88 -12.93 11.32
CA GLY A 447 -8.80 -14.39 11.33
C GLY A 447 -8.33 -14.94 12.69
N PHE A 448 -7.31 -14.30 13.29
CA PHE A 448 -6.86 -14.61 14.63
C PHE A 448 -7.97 -14.41 15.67
N ALA A 449 -8.67 -13.26 15.64
CA ALA A 449 -9.77 -12.97 16.55
C ALA A 449 -10.93 -13.98 16.40
N LEU A 450 -11.19 -14.44 15.18
CA LEU A 450 -12.17 -15.50 14.92
C LEU A 450 -11.74 -16.83 15.55
N ALA A 451 -10.50 -17.25 15.35
CA ALA A 451 -9.95 -18.46 15.95
C ALA A 451 -10.02 -18.43 17.49
N VAL A 452 -9.62 -17.31 18.10
CA VAL A 452 -9.71 -17.12 19.56
C VAL A 452 -11.15 -17.23 20.06
N ARG A 453 -12.11 -16.64 19.36
CA ARG A 453 -13.53 -16.75 19.73
C ARG A 453 -14.01 -18.20 19.71
N HIS A 454 -13.67 -18.96 18.67
CA HIS A 454 -14.02 -20.38 18.57
C HIS A 454 -13.39 -21.22 19.69
N LEU A 455 -12.12 -21.00 20.00
CA LEU A 455 -11.44 -21.69 21.08
C LEU A 455 -12.08 -21.39 22.45
N VAL A 456 -12.40 -20.12 22.72
CA VAL A 456 -13.06 -19.70 23.96
C VAL A 456 -14.47 -20.28 24.06
N SER A 457 -15.24 -20.34 22.95
CA SER A 457 -16.57 -20.98 22.97
C SER A 457 -16.45 -22.48 23.26
N ALA A 458 -15.59 -23.18 22.54
CA ALA A 458 -15.38 -24.62 22.74
C ALA A 458 -14.91 -24.95 24.17
N TRP A 459 -14.03 -24.12 24.75
CA TRP A 459 -13.61 -24.29 26.16
C TRP A 459 -14.77 -24.06 27.14
N ARG A 460 -15.65 -23.08 26.91
CA ARG A 460 -16.84 -22.84 27.73
C ARG A 460 -17.80 -24.00 27.64
N ASP A 461 -18.05 -24.52 26.44
CA ASP A 461 -18.96 -25.63 26.20
C ASP A 461 -18.42 -26.93 26.85
N ALA A 462 -17.14 -27.20 26.76
CA ALA A 462 -16.48 -28.30 27.45
C ALA A 462 -16.57 -28.16 28.99
N LYS A 463 -16.41 -26.94 29.50
CA LYS A 463 -16.55 -26.67 30.95
C LYS A 463 -18.01 -26.82 31.45
N SER A 464 -19.00 -26.46 30.65
CA SER A 464 -20.41 -26.67 31.01
C SER A 464 -20.79 -28.14 31.01
N SER A 465 -20.33 -28.91 30.00
CA SER A 465 -20.58 -30.37 29.95
C SER A 465 -19.94 -31.14 31.11
N VAL A 466 -18.77 -30.72 31.61
CA VAL A 466 -18.16 -31.29 32.80
C VAL A 466 -18.93 -30.94 34.08
N ARG A 467 -19.59 -29.76 34.14
CA ARG A 467 -20.44 -29.36 35.31
C ARG A 467 -21.80 -30.03 35.30
N GLU A 468 -22.32 -30.41 34.13
CA GLU A 468 -23.62 -31.07 33.96
C GLU A 468 -23.50 -32.60 33.98
N ALA A 469 -22.26 -33.15 34.02
CA ALA A 469 -22.05 -34.58 34.26
C ALA A 469 -22.66 -34.91 35.63
N PRO A 470 -23.73 -35.76 35.73
CA PRO A 470 -24.31 -36.11 37.03
C PRO A 470 -23.20 -36.70 37.90
N ASP A 471 -23.13 -36.22 39.15
CA ASP A 471 -22.30 -36.82 40.18
C ASP A 471 -22.48 -38.35 40.11
N ALA A 472 -21.52 -39.06 39.55
CA ALA A 472 -21.47 -40.52 39.66
C ALA A 472 -21.13 -40.86 41.12
N ARG A 473 -22.00 -40.35 42.02
CA ARG A 473 -21.97 -40.77 43.41
C ARG A 473 -22.72 -42.09 43.52
N PHE A 474 -21.90 -43.11 43.64
CA PHE A 474 -22.25 -44.30 44.38
C PHE A 474 -23.45 -45.11 43.92
N LEU A 475 -23.22 -46.00 42.98
CA LEU A 475 -23.83 -47.33 43.06
C LEU A 475 -23.15 -48.03 44.25
N THR A 476 -23.64 -47.73 45.45
CA THR A 476 -23.47 -48.65 46.61
C THR A 476 -24.24 -49.91 46.27
N ALA A 477 -23.54 -50.97 46.04
CA ALA A 477 -24.12 -52.31 45.91
C ALA A 477 -24.91 -52.63 47.19
N PRO A 478 -26.14 -53.16 47.09
CA PRO A 478 -26.89 -53.61 48.27
C PRO A 478 -26.13 -54.80 48.90
N ALA A 479 -25.89 -54.74 50.22
CA ALA A 479 -25.33 -55.83 50.98
C ALA A 479 -26.20 -57.06 50.84
N SER A 480 -25.64 -58.19 50.36
CA SER A 480 -26.28 -59.48 50.33
C SER A 480 -26.53 -59.96 51.77
N SER A 481 -27.80 -60.05 52.19
CA SER A 481 -28.27 -60.71 53.42
C SER A 481 -28.00 -62.21 53.31
N VAL A 482 -27.12 -62.75 54.12
CA VAL A 482 -26.94 -64.17 54.37
C VAL A 482 -28.14 -64.67 55.21
N PRO A 483 -28.84 -65.72 54.83
CA PRO A 483 -29.87 -66.32 55.72
C PRO A 483 -29.14 -67.27 56.67
N HIS A 484 -29.30 -67.02 58.00
CA HIS A 484 -29.01 -67.97 59.08
C HIS A 484 -30.06 -69.12 59.02
N GLY A 485 -29.62 -70.32 58.76
CA GLY A 485 -30.35 -71.51 59.02
C GLY A 485 -30.00 -72.03 60.43
N THR A 486 -31.03 -72.40 61.18
CA THR A 486 -30.99 -73.15 62.43
C THR A 486 -31.83 -74.42 62.30
N PRO A 487 -31.75 -75.30 63.31
CA PRO A 487 -30.79 -76.41 63.37
C PRO A 487 -31.37 -77.63 62.82
#